data_e41212093f15b120ad32f4f1920bd57f
#
_entry.id   e41212093f15b120ad32f4f1920bd57f
#
_cell.length_a   1.000
_cell.length_b   1.000
_cell.length_c   1.000
_cell.angle_alpha   90.00
_cell.angle_beta   90.00
_cell.angle_gamma   90.00
#
_symmetry.space_group_name_H-M   'P 1'
#
loop_
_entity.id
_entity.type
_entity.pdbx_description
1 polymer ?
#
loop_
_entity_poly.entity_id
_entity_poly.type
_entity_poly.pdbx_seq_one_letter_code
_entity_poly.pdbx_strand_id
1 'polypeptide(L)'
;MCIRDRKDATGQKRARIIKRLEVVEAFRNSGNKPEWMIMTAIPVIPPDIRPMVQLDGGRFATSDLNDLYRRIINRNNRLARLLELGAPDIIVRNEKRMLQEAVDALIDNGRRGRPVTGPGNRALKSLSDMLKGKQGRFRQNLLGKRVDYSGRSVIVVG
;
A
#
# COMPACT_ATOMS: atom_id res chain seq x y z
N MET A 1 -8.68 -31.66 9.44
CA MET A 1 -9.81 -30.95 10.01
C MET A 1 -10.83 -30.61 8.92
N CYS A 2 -10.62 -29.67 8.01
CA CYS A 2 -11.60 -29.27 7.00
C CYS A 2 -12.14 -30.38 6.05
N ILE A 3 -11.34 -31.42 5.74
CA ILE A 3 -11.76 -32.51 4.84
C ILE A 3 -12.75 -33.46 5.53
N ARG A 4 -12.57 -33.75 6.83
CA ARG A 4 -13.51 -34.50 7.64
C ARG A 4 -14.81 -33.73 7.85
N ASP A 5 -14.68 -32.45 8.20
CA ASP A 5 -15.84 -31.57 8.45
C ASP A 5 -16.75 -31.39 7.23
N ARG A 6 -16.20 -31.56 5.99
CA ARG A 6 -16.99 -31.48 4.74
C ARG A 6 -17.96 -32.65 4.60
N LYS A 7 -17.59 -33.85 5.07
CA LYS A 7 -18.45 -35.05 4.93
C LYS A 7 -19.68 -34.97 5.86
N ASP A 8 -19.50 -34.37 7.04
CA ASP A 8 -20.52 -34.37 8.10
C ASP A 8 -21.37 -33.09 8.12
N ALA A 9 -21.04 -32.09 7.31
CA ALA A 9 -21.75 -30.81 7.29
C ALA A 9 -22.78 -30.73 6.16
N THR A 10 -23.97 -30.19 6.49
CA THR A 10 -25.10 -29.97 5.57
C THR A 10 -25.43 -28.48 5.41
N GLY A 11 -26.08 -28.10 4.31
CA GLY A 11 -26.60 -26.77 4.07
C GLY A 11 -25.52 -25.66 4.03
N GLN A 12 -25.82 -24.53 4.67
CA GLN A 12 -24.93 -23.35 4.69
C GLN A 12 -23.57 -23.61 5.33
N LYS A 13 -23.50 -24.50 6.31
CA LYS A 13 -22.25 -24.87 6.96
C LYS A 13 -21.29 -25.54 5.95
N ARG A 14 -21.82 -26.43 5.12
CA ARG A 14 -21.07 -27.09 4.06
C ARG A 14 -20.53 -26.08 3.03
N ALA A 15 -21.35 -25.11 2.60
CA ALA A 15 -20.91 -24.08 1.66
C ALA A 15 -19.75 -23.21 2.21
N ARG A 16 -19.80 -22.85 3.49
CA ARG A 16 -18.70 -22.11 4.15
C ARG A 16 -17.42 -22.94 4.26
N ILE A 17 -17.53 -24.24 4.53
CA ILE A 17 -16.38 -25.15 4.59
C ILE A 17 -15.75 -25.32 3.21
N ILE A 18 -16.54 -25.46 2.15
CA ILE A 18 -16.05 -25.56 0.77
C ILE A 18 -15.23 -24.32 0.40
N LYS A 19 -15.76 -23.10 0.61
CA LYS A 19 -15.04 -21.85 0.34
C LYS A 19 -13.72 -21.75 1.11
N ARG A 20 -13.70 -22.23 2.34
CA ARG A 20 -12.49 -22.28 3.15
C ARG A 20 -11.48 -23.30 2.62
N LEU A 21 -11.96 -24.45 2.16
CA LEU A 21 -11.15 -25.52 1.58
C LEU A 21 -10.48 -25.05 0.28
N GLU A 22 -11.21 -24.36 -0.59
CA GLU A 22 -10.67 -23.79 -1.84
C GLU A 22 -9.45 -22.90 -1.57
N VAL A 23 -9.52 -22.02 -0.56
CA VAL A 23 -8.39 -21.15 -0.19
C VAL A 23 -7.20 -21.97 0.31
N VAL A 24 -7.45 -22.97 1.18
CA VAL A 24 -6.39 -23.85 1.72
C VAL A 24 -5.72 -24.66 0.60
N GLU A 25 -6.50 -25.20 -0.32
CA GLU A 25 -6.00 -25.94 -1.48
C GLU A 25 -5.19 -25.02 -2.43
N ALA A 26 -5.64 -23.78 -2.63
CA ALA A 26 -4.89 -22.80 -3.41
C ALA A 26 -3.50 -22.53 -2.81
N PHE A 27 -3.41 -22.34 -1.49
CA PHE A 27 -2.12 -22.21 -0.81
C PHE A 27 -1.26 -23.46 -0.94
N ARG A 28 -1.84 -24.64 -0.75
CA ARG A 28 -1.14 -25.92 -0.87
C ARG A 28 -0.57 -26.14 -2.27
N ASN A 29 -1.36 -25.85 -3.30
CA ASN A 29 -0.98 -26.09 -4.69
C ASN A 29 0.00 -25.05 -5.23
N SER A 30 -0.08 -23.79 -4.76
CA SER A 30 0.80 -22.70 -5.18
C SER A 30 2.18 -22.73 -4.49
N GLY A 31 2.34 -23.52 -3.41
CA GLY A 31 3.55 -23.51 -2.59
C GLY A 31 3.75 -22.23 -1.76
N ASN A 32 2.79 -21.31 -1.79
CA ASN A 32 2.82 -20.09 -0.99
C ASN A 32 2.51 -20.40 0.48
N LYS A 33 3.26 -19.78 1.37
CA LYS A 33 3.02 -19.92 2.82
C LYS A 33 2.03 -18.88 3.30
N PRO A 34 1.02 -19.25 4.12
CA PRO A 34 0.03 -18.30 4.65
C PRO A 34 0.66 -17.14 5.44
N GLU A 35 1.77 -17.38 6.12
CA GLU A 35 2.53 -16.36 6.86
C GLU A 35 3.06 -15.22 5.98
N TRP A 36 3.24 -15.45 4.67
CA TRP A 36 3.67 -14.41 3.73
C TRP A 36 2.60 -13.34 3.46
N MET A 37 1.37 -13.56 3.92
CA MET A 37 0.31 -12.54 3.89
C MET A 37 0.56 -11.41 4.91
N ILE A 38 1.46 -11.64 5.87
CA ILE A 38 1.84 -10.65 6.89
C ILE A 38 3.21 -10.12 6.54
N MET A 39 3.29 -8.82 6.28
CA MET A 39 4.56 -8.16 6.00
C MET A 39 5.30 -7.90 7.31
N THR A 40 6.52 -8.42 7.41
CA THR A 40 7.45 -8.15 8.52
C THR A 40 8.41 -7.00 8.21
N ALA A 41 8.62 -6.71 6.93
CA ALA A 41 9.42 -5.60 6.44
C ALA A 41 8.68 -4.88 5.32
N ILE A 42 8.73 -3.57 5.32
CA ILE A 42 8.11 -2.75 4.28
C ILE A 42 9.19 -2.34 3.28
N PRO A 43 9.02 -2.66 1.98
CA PRO A 43 9.96 -2.24 0.96
C PRO A 43 9.92 -0.72 0.78
N VAL A 44 11.09 -0.13 0.68
CA VAL A 44 11.26 1.30 0.42
C VAL A 44 11.70 1.48 -1.03
N ILE A 45 10.95 2.27 -1.78
CA ILE A 45 11.31 2.54 -3.18
C ILE A 45 12.56 3.43 -3.27
N PRO A 46 13.35 3.32 -4.35
CA PRO A 46 14.56 4.11 -4.54
C PRO A 46 14.30 5.62 -4.49
N PRO A 47 15.28 6.44 -4.04
CA PRO A 47 15.14 7.88 -3.92
C PRO A 47 14.77 8.60 -5.23
N ASP A 48 15.24 8.11 -6.37
CA ASP A 48 14.98 8.70 -7.68
C ASP A 48 13.50 8.70 -8.05
N ILE A 49 12.72 7.76 -7.52
CA ILE A 49 11.27 7.68 -7.76
C ILE A 49 10.47 8.54 -6.77
N ARG A 50 11.10 8.97 -5.67
CA ARG A 50 10.53 9.86 -4.65
C ARG A 50 11.43 11.07 -4.40
N PRO A 51 11.69 11.90 -5.40
CA PRO A 51 12.69 12.94 -5.32
C PRO A 51 12.36 14.01 -4.27
N MET A 52 13.43 14.57 -3.71
CA MET A 52 13.39 15.79 -2.90
C MET A 52 14.23 16.84 -3.64
N VAL A 53 13.60 17.90 -4.09
CA VAL A 53 14.24 18.95 -4.88
C VAL A 53 14.26 20.24 -4.08
N GLN A 54 15.41 20.90 -4.07
CA GLN A 54 15.53 22.23 -3.49
C GLN A 54 15.01 23.27 -4.48
N LEU A 55 14.08 24.09 -4.03
CA LEU A 55 13.54 25.24 -4.77
C LEU A 55 14.34 26.49 -4.44
N ASP A 56 14.22 27.50 -5.32
CA ASP A 56 14.76 28.81 -5.08
C ASP A 56 14.22 29.38 -3.75
N GLY A 57 15.14 29.96 -2.93
CA GLY A 57 14.80 30.45 -1.60
C GLY A 57 14.91 29.41 -0.46
N GLY A 58 15.62 28.31 -0.67
CA GLY A 58 15.94 27.34 0.38
C GLY A 58 14.77 26.43 0.81
N ARG A 59 13.67 26.45 0.06
CA ARG A 59 12.53 25.54 0.29
C ARG A 59 12.77 24.20 -0.40
N PHE A 60 12.28 23.11 0.18
CA PHE A 60 12.33 21.80 -0.42
C PHE A 60 10.94 21.37 -0.90
N ALA A 61 10.86 20.98 -2.17
CA ALA A 61 9.72 20.22 -2.69
C ALA A 61 10.00 18.73 -2.54
N THR A 62 9.12 18.03 -1.89
CA THR A 62 9.28 16.59 -1.64
C THR A 62 8.10 15.81 -2.17
N SER A 63 8.34 14.57 -2.57
CA SER A 63 7.27 13.64 -2.92
C SER A 63 6.42 13.31 -1.69
N ASP A 64 5.11 13.15 -1.89
CA ASP A 64 4.16 12.75 -0.85
C ASP A 64 4.56 11.43 -0.18
N LEU A 65 5.22 10.52 -0.93
CA LEU A 65 5.71 9.25 -0.41
C LEU A 65 6.73 9.41 0.72
N ASN A 66 7.58 10.44 0.65
CA ASN A 66 8.55 10.70 1.72
C ASN A 66 7.85 11.03 3.04
N ASP A 67 6.73 11.76 3.01
CA ASP A 67 5.94 12.04 4.21
C ASP A 67 5.26 10.77 4.75
N LEU A 68 4.73 9.93 3.87
CA LEU A 68 4.11 8.66 4.26
C LEU A 68 5.13 7.69 4.88
N TYR A 69 6.33 7.54 4.29
CA TYR A 69 7.42 6.75 4.88
C TYR A 69 7.86 7.31 6.25
N ARG A 70 8.04 8.62 6.35
CA ARG A 70 8.40 9.28 7.61
C ARG A 70 7.38 8.99 8.71
N ARG A 71 6.09 9.01 8.40
CA ARG A 71 5.03 8.67 9.37
C ARG A 71 5.15 7.24 9.87
N ILE A 72 5.44 6.28 8.99
CA ILE A 72 5.64 4.87 9.37
C ILE A 72 6.86 4.73 10.27
N ILE A 73 8.00 5.33 9.91
CA ILE A 73 9.23 5.26 10.70
C ILE A 73 9.00 5.85 12.09
N ASN A 74 8.38 7.01 12.19
CA ASN A 74 8.10 7.66 13.47
C ASN A 74 7.16 6.81 14.37
N ARG A 75 6.12 6.19 13.77
CA ARG A 75 5.21 5.30 14.49
C ARG A 75 5.91 4.03 14.95
N ASN A 76 6.74 3.44 14.09
CA ASN A 76 7.51 2.25 14.43
C ASN A 76 8.50 2.52 15.58
N ASN A 77 9.25 3.60 15.50
CA ASN A 77 10.20 3.99 16.57
C ASN A 77 9.48 4.27 17.89
N ARG A 78 8.32 4.92 17.82
CA ARG A 78 7.51 5.16 19.01
C ARG A 78 6.99 3.85 19.61
N LEU A 79 6.51 2.92 18.79
CA LEU A 79 6.07 1.61 19.24
C LEU A 79 7.22 0.82 19.88
N ALA A 80 8.40 0.80 19.27
CA ALA A 80 9.57 0.14 19.82
C ALA A 80 9.91 0.70 21.23
N ARG A 81 9.95 2.02 21.37
CA ARG A 81 10.20 2.67 22.66
C ARG A 81 9.15 2.36 23.73
N LEU A 82 7.87 2.28 23.34
CA LEU A 82 6.79 1.93 24.28
C LEU A 82 6.91 0.47 24.75
N LEU A 83 7.35 -0.43 23.89
CA LEU A 83 7.60 -1.82 24.24
C LEU A 83 8.80 -1.97 25.17
N GLU A 84 9.89 -1.24 24.93
CA GLU A 84 11.08 -1.21 25.80
C GLU A 84 10.76 -0.67 27.19
N LEU A 85 9.90 0.33 27.29
CA LEU A 85 9.48 0.94 28.55
C LEU A 85 8.44 0.12 29.32
N GLY A 86 7.95 -1.00 28.77
CA GLY A 86 6.90 -1.80 29.40
C GLY A 86 5.56 -1.06 29.53
N ALA A 87 5.21 -0.22 28.55
CA ALA A 87 3.99 0.56 28.59
C ALA A 87 2.72 -0.33 28.70
N PRO A 88 1.62 0.17 29.29
CA PRO A 88 0.36 -0.58 29.40
C PRO A 88 -0.14 -1.09 28.05
N ASP A 89 -0.70 -2.30 28.02
CA ASP A 89 -1.18 -2.97 26.82
C ASP A 89 -2.13 -2.13 25.96
N ILE A 90 -2.98 -1.32 26.59
CA ILE A 90 -3.94 -0.48 25.90
C ILE A 90 -3.25 0.57 25.00
N ILE A 91 -2.14 1.13 25.49
CA ILE A 91 -1.33 2.12 24.76
C ILE A 91 -0.60 1.42 23.61
N VAL A 92 0.01 0.28 23.87
CA VAL A 92 0.71 -0.52 22.87
C VAL A 92 -0.25 -0.95 21.74
N ARG A 93 -1.44 -1.44 22.07
CA ARG A 93 -2.46 -1.81 21.09
C ARG A 93 -2.90 -0.62 20.22
N ASN A 94 -3.07 0.54 20.83
CA ASN A 94 -3.41 1.75 20.09
C ASN A 94 -2.30 2.18 19.13
N GLU A 95 -1.04 2.14 19.55
CA GLU A 95 0.09 2.50 18.69
C GLU A 95 0.28 1.47 17.55
N LYS A 96 0.08 0.17 17.80
CA LYS A 96 0.03 -0.86 16.75
C LYS A 96 -1.06 -0.57 15.71
N ARG A 97 -2.25 -0.16 16.15
CA ARG A 97 -3.34 0.24 15.25
C ARG A 97 -2.95 1.47 14.41
N MET A 98 -2.34 2.47 15.02
CA MET A 98 -1.89 3.68 14.32
C MET A 98 -0.75 3.40 13.33
N LEU A 99 0.14 2.45 13.64
CA LEU A 99 1.17 1.97 12.71
C LEU A 99 0.53 1.28 11.50
N GLN A 100 -0.47 0.41 11.74
CA GLN A 100 -1.21 -0.24 10.66
C GLN A 100 -1.91 0.79 9.76
N GLU A 101 -2.55 1.80 10.32
CA GLU A 101 -3.17 2.89 9.57
C GLU A 101 -2.16 3.65 8.70
N ALA A 102 -0.96 3.89 9.22
CA ALA A 102 0.11 4.53 8.44
C ALA A 102 0.59 3.68 7.26
N VAL A 103 0.68 2.37 7.43
CA VAL A 103 1.02 1.42 6.36
C VAL A 103 -0.11 1.33 5.33
N ASP A 104 -1.35 1.26 5.76
CA ASP A 104 -2.52 1.25 4.88
C ASP A 104 -2.55 2.53 4.00
N ALA A 105 -2.23 3.69 4.58
CA ALA A 105 -2.14 4.95 3.85
C ALA A 105 -0.99 4.98 2.83
N LEU A 106 0.14 4.35 3.11
CA LEU A 106 1.25 4.23 2.15
C LEU A 106 0.83 3.41 0.92
N ILE A 107 0.12 2.32 1.12
CA ILE A 107 -0.28 1.40 0.04
C ILE A 107 -1.44 1.97 -0.78
N ASP A 108 -2.54 2.35 -0.14
CA ASP A 108 -3.72 2.93 -0.80
C ASP A 108 -4.44 3.92 0.15
N ASN A 109 -4.05 5.18 0.06
CA ASN A 109 -4.56 6.24 0.93
C ASN A 109 -6.04 6.52 0.66
N GLY A 110 -6.87 6.46 1.70
CA GLY A 110 -8.31 6.70 1.62
C GLY A 110 -9.17 5.45 1.36
N ARG A 111 -8.56 4.27 1.20
CA ARG A 111 -9.32 3.02 1.07
C ARG A 111 -10.01 2.61 2.36
N ARG A 112 -9.38 2.90 3.50
CA ARG A 112 -9.91 2.64 4.85
C ARG A 112 -10.06 3.95 5.62
N GLY A 113 -11.25 4.51 5.63
CA GLY A 113 -11.56 5.72 6.37
C GLY A 113 -11.11 7.01 5.68
N ARG A 114 -10.86 8.06 6.47
CA ARG A 114 -10.44 9.35 5.95
C ARG A 114 -9.02 9.30 5.40
N PRO A 115 -8.76 9.84 4.21
CA PRO A 115 -7.42 9.89 3.66
C PRO A 115 -6.51 10.76 4.52
N VAL A 116 -5.26 10.37 4.61
CA VAL A 116 -4.20 11.20 5.20
C VAL A 116 -3.96 12.40 4.28
N THR A 117 -4.00 13.59 4.83
CA THR A 117 -3.84 14.84 4.10
C THR A 117 -2.51 15.53 4.44
N GLY A 118 -2.02 16.28 3.49
CA GLY A 118 -0.91 17.21 3.63
C GLY A 118 -1.36 18.65 3.81
N PRO A 119 -0.47 19.62 3.61
CA PRO A 119 -0.81 21.04 3.63
C PRO A 119 -1.94 21.37 2.66
N GLY A 120 -2.87 22.22 3.07
CA GLY A 120 -4.03 22.61 2.27
C GLY A 120 -5.10 21.53 2.13
N ASN A 121 -5.19 20.58 3.07
CA ASN A 121 -6.18 19.48 3.10
C ASN A 121 -6.18 18.58 1.85
N ARG A 122 -5.13 18.61 1.03
CA ARG A 122 -4.97 17.74 -0.12
C ARG A 122 -4.59 16.33 0.35
N ALA A 123 -5.31 15.32 -0.15
CA ALA A 123 -4.94 13.92 0.10
C ALA A 123 -3.55 13.61 -0.47
N LEU A 124 -2.71 12.94 0.31
CA LEU A 124 -1.37 12.52 -0.12
C LEU A 124 -1.49 11.37 -1.13
N LYS A 125 -0.67 11.43 -2.18
CA LYS A 125 -0.58 10.34 -3.19
C LYS A 125 0.11 9.13 -2.60
N SER A 126 -0.61 8.01 -2.57
CA SER A 126 -0.09 6.69 -2.15
C SER A 126 0.61 5.96 -3.29
N LEU A 127 1.21 4.79 -2.99
CA LEU A 127 1.81 3.92 -4.00
C LEU A 127 0.78 3.49 -5.05
N SER A 128 -0.43 3.14 -4.64
CA SER A 128 -1.53 2.79 -5.55
C SER A 128 -1.87 3.92 -6.51
N ASP A 129 -1.89 5.17 -6.04
CA ASP A 129 -2.19 6.35 -6.87
C ASP A 129 -1.10 6.64 -7.91
N MET A 130 0.14 6.20 -7.65
CA MET A 130 1.23 6.31 -8.62
C MET A 130 1.11 5.33 -9.77
N LEU A 131 0.38 4.25 -9.61
CA LEU A 131 0.24 3.19 -10.61
C LEU A 131 -1.04 3.34 -11.44
N LYS A 132 -2.14 3.79 -10.83
CA LYS A 132 -3.46 3.88 -11.45
C LYS A 132 -3.72 5.22 -12.17
N GLY A 133 -4.68 5.19 -13.09
CA GLY A 133 -5.15 6.39 -13.81
C GLY A 133 -4.32 6.74 -15.04
N LYS A 134 -4.71 7.86 -15.69
CA LYS A 134 -4.07 8.35 -16.92
C LYS A 134 -2.62 8.80 -16.70
N GLN A 135 -2.30 9.31 -15.52
CA GLN A 135 -0.98 9.78 -15.11
C GLN A 135 -0.19 8.72 -14.33
N GLY A 136 -0.75 7.51 -14.19
CA GLY A 136 -0.06 6.40 -13.54
C GLY A 136 1.04 5.81 -14.40
N ARG A 137 1.99 5.15 -13.76
CA ARG A 137 3.18 4.56 -14.40
C ARG A 137 2.83 3.61 -15.55
N PHE A 138 1.77 2.83 -15.43
CA PHE A 138 1.37 1.90 -16.48
C PHE A 138 0.97 2.64 -17.77
N ARG A 139 0.12 3.66 -17.69
CA ARG A 139 -0.35 4.37 -18.87
C ARG A 139 0.64 5.41 -19.40
N GLN A 140 1.38 6.06 -18.51
CA GLN A 140 2.25 7.17 -18.88
C GLN A 140 3.65 6.74 -19.30
N ASN A 141 4.18 5.64 -18.75
CA ASN A 141 5.58 5.25 -18.94
C ASN A 141 5.76 3.85 -19.54
N LEU A 142 4.78 2.96 -19.44
CA LEU A 142 4.85 1.57 -19.95
C LEU A 142 4.10 1.37 -21.26
N LEU A 143 2.82 1.74 -21.31
CA LEU A 143 2.01 1.58 -22.52
C LEU A 143 2.31 2.62 -23.61
N GLY A 144 2.87 3.75 -23.22
CA GLY A 144 3.34 4.79 -24.13
C GLY A 144 4.45 5.60 -23.46
N LYS A 145 5.52 5.87 -24.20
CA LYS A 145 6.64 6.70 -23.74
C LYS A 145 6.74 7.93 -24.62
N ARG A 146 7.21 9.02 -24.05
CA ARG A 146 7.68 10.15 -24.86
C ARG A 146 8.98 9.74 -25.54
N VAL A 147 9.06 9.99 -26.82
CA VAL A 147 10.24 9.70 -27.64
C VAL A 147 10.68 10.95 -28.36
N ASP A 148 11.98 11.02 -28.63
CA ASP A 148 12.55 12.08 -29.48
C ASP A 148 12.15 11.83 -30.93
N TYR A 149 12.26 12.87 -31.76
CA TYR A 149 11.97 12.82 -33.20
C TYR A 149 10.53 12.35 -33.52
N SER A 150 9.58 12.68 -32.67
CA SER A 150 8.16 12.41 -32.89
C SER A 150 7.38 13.70 -33.01
N GLY A 151 6.39 13.73 -33.90
CA GLY A 151 5.50 14.86 -34.12
C GLY A 151 4.07 14.44 -34.32
N ARG A 152 3.17 15.40 -34.16
CA ARG A 152 1.75 15.24 -34.44
C ARG A 152 1.26 16.44 -35.24
N SER A 153 0.56 16.20 -36.34
CA SER A 153 -0.01 17.26 -37.16
C SER A 153 -1.49 16.98 -37.44
N VAL A 154 -2.18 18.02 -37.85
CA VAL A 154 -3.58 17.92 -38.33
C VAL A 154 -3.52 17.54 -39.80
N ILE A 155 -4.28 16.53 -40.17
CA ILE A 155 -4.50 16.15 -41.59
C ILE A 155 -5.71 16.94 -42.07
N VAL A 156 -5.50 17.71 -43.11
CA VAL A 156 -6.58 18.47 -43.79
C VAL A 156 -6.78 17.92 -45.21
N VAL A 157 -8.00 18.09 -45.73
CA VAL A 157 -8.30 17.79 -47.14
C VAL A 157 -7.65 18.86 -47.99
N GLY A 158 -6.92 18.43 -49.01
CA GLY A 158 -6.35 19.31 -50.04
C GLY A 158 -7.37 19.66 -51.11
#